data_d51da17f27bd200dca425ad05d57e2f5
#
_entry.id   d51da17f27bd200dca425ad05d57e2f5
#
_cell.length_a   1.000
_cell.length_b   1.000
_cell.length_c   1.000
_cell.angle_alpha   90.00
_cell.angle_beta   90.00
_cell.angle_gamma   90.00
#
_symmetry.space_group_name_H-M   'P 1'
#
loop_
_entity.id
_entity.type
_entity.pdbx_description
1 polymer ?
#
loop_
_entity_poly.entity_id
_entity_poly.type
_entity_poly.pdbx_seq_one_letter_code
_entity_poly.pdbx_strand_id
1 'polypeptide(L)'
;AAAGLATDVLHVEDGIYLAAFAAGTVWTAKWLADPERLTALGRRLRELHSLPLTGRTFDAIAAAELYVRRLQQRDIDRAEAERRLATIRAHRAPANLCCCHNDLVAENIVSQESIVFIDWDYACDNDPFFDLATVIEHHHLSERSARVLLDAYFDGHGDTWLPQLDRMRELYAALAWLWEASRD
;
A
#
# COMPACT_ATOMS: atom_id res chain seq x y z
N ALA A 1 12.07 7.73 10.21
CA ALA A 1 12.52 8.66 11.25
C ALA A 1 13.13 9.93 10.65
N ALA A 2 14.34 9.88 10.02
CA ALA A 2 15.04 11.10 9.57
C ALA A 2 14.24 12.00 8.60
N ALA A 3 13.37 11.44 7.76
CA ALA A 3 12.48 12.20 6.88
C ALA A 3 11.15 12.63 7.55
N GLY A 4 10.97 12.37 8.85
CA GLY A 4 9.73 12.67 9.57
C GLY A 4 8.52 11.84 9.12
N LEU A 5 8.72 10.75 8.35
CA LEU A 5 7.65 9.88 7.84
C LEU A 5 7.30 8.74 8.79
N ALA A 6 8.18 8.43 9.72
CA ALA A 6 8.03 7.40 10.75
C ALA A 6 8.54 7.90 12.08
N THR A 7 8.15 7.25 13.16
CA THR A 7 8.70 7.50 14.49
C THR A 7 10.16 7.03 14.59
N ASP A 8 10.89 7.53 15.57
CA ASP A 8 12.29 7.18 15.77
C ASP A 8 12.43 5.71 16.19
N VAL A 9 13.40 5.02 15.60
CA VAL A 9 13.78 3.67 16.00
C VAL A 9 14.67 3.78 17.24
N LEU A 10 14.25 3.17 18.32
CA LEU A 10 14.93 3.21 19.61
C LEU A 10 15.89 2.03 19.80
N HIS A 11 15.54 0.86 19.24
CA HIS A 11 16.34 -0.35 19.38
C HIS A 11 16.04 -1.35 18.26
N VAL A 12 17.08 -1.99 17.74
CA VAL A 12 16.98 -3.14 16.81
C VAL A 12 18.08 -4.11 17.14
N GLU A 13 17.76 -5.24 17.76
CA GLU A 13 18.70 -6.31 18.09
C GLU A 13 17.95 -7.63 18.29
N ASP A 14 18.56 -8.74 17.91
CA ASP A 14 18.09 -10.11 18.15
C ASP A 14 16.60 -10.37 17.77
N GLY A 15 16.13 -9.76 16.67
CA GLY A 15 14.75 -9.88 16.22
C GLY A 15 13.76 -8.98 16.99
N ILE A 16 14.25 -8.12 17.88
CA ILE A 16 13.45 -7.13 18.59
C ILE A 16 13.57 -5.80 17.86
N TYR A 17 12.43 -5.23 17.50
CA TYR A 17 12.31 -3.88 16.96
C TYR A 17 11.50 -3.01 17.92
N LEU A 18 12.07 -1.90 18.37
CA LEU A 18 11.42 -0.95 19.25
C LEU A 18 11.44 0.43 18.60
N ALA A 19 10.27 1.01 18.41
CA ALA A 19 10.11 2.37 17.92
C ALA A 19 9.45 3.26 18.95
N ALA A 20 9.68 4.57 18.85
CA ALA A 20 8.97 5.55 19.67
C ALA A 20 7.46 5.49 19.36
N PHE A 21 6.64 5.68 20.38
CA PHE A 21 5.19 5.70 20.20
C PHE A 21 4.75 6.90 19.33
N ALA A 22 3.93 6.64 18.32
CA ALA A 22 3.33 7.67 17.49
C ALA A 22 2.19 8.37 18.24
N ALA A 23 2.51 9.39 19.04
CA ALA A 23 1.54 10.15 19.82
C ALA A 23 0.69 11.05 18.91
N GLY A 24 -0.44 10.52 18.41
CA GLY A 24 -1.33 11.25 17.52
C GLY A 24 -2.68 10.57 17.37
N THR A 25 -3.44 10.98 16.37
CA THR A 25 -4.73 10.36 16.06
C THR A 25 -4.59 9.41 14.89
N VAL A 26 -4.86 8.13 15.13
CA VAL A 26 -4.92 7.10 14.08
C VAL A 26 -6.08 7.40 13.16
N TRP A 27 -5.86 7.27 11.86
CA TRP A 27 -6.88 7.52 10.85
C TRP A 27 -7.95 6.42 10.85
N THR A 28 -9.06 6.74 10.22
CA THR A 28 -10.18 5.84 9.98
C THR A 28 -10.59 5.93 8.51
N ALA A 29 -11.32 4.97 8.00
CA ALA A 29 -11.87 5.01 6.63
C ALA A 29 -12.67 6.31 6.37
N LYS A 30 -13.37 6.84 7.38
CA LYS A 30 -14.07 8.13 7.27
C LYS A 30 -13.14 9.30 6.98
N TRP A 31 -11.93 9.29 7.54
CA TRP A 31 -10.95 10.35 7.33
C TRP A 31 -10.35 10.29 5.92
N LEU A 32 -10.23 9.11 5.35
CA LEU A 32 -9.80 8.91 3.95
C LEU A 32 -10.86 9.37 2.93
N ALA A 33 -12.11 9.56 3.34
CA ALA A 33 -13.13 10.15 2.48
C ALA A 33 -13.07 11.69 2.42
N ASP A 34 -12.28 12.34 3.29
CA ASP A 34 -12.10 13.79 3.34
C ASP A 34 -11.09 14.26 2.29
N PRO A 35 -11.47 15.12 1.32
CA PRO A 35 -10.58 15.58 0.26
C PRO A 35 -9.32 16.32 0.75
N GLU A 36 -9.40 17.08 1.84
CA GLU A 36 -8.25 17.80 2.38
C GLU A 36 -7.22 16.83 2.95
N ARG A 37 -7.68 15.78 3.65
CA ARG A 37 -6.84 14.72 4.17
C ARG A 37 -6.21 13.88 3.07
N LEU A 38 -6.99 13.52 2.04
CA LEU A 38 -6.46 12.82 0.86
C LEU A 38 -5.39 13.66 0.14
N THR A 39 -5.61 14.96 0.04
CA THR A 39 -4.61 15.87 -0.53
C THR A 39 -3.32 15.87 0.30
N ALA A 40 -3.42 15.95 1.61
CA ALA A 40 -2.27 15.88 2.50
C ALA A 40 -1.56 14.51 2.39
N LEU A 41 -2.33 13.42 2.34
CA LEU A 41 -1.80 12.06 2.19
C LEU A 41 -1.07 11.88 0.85
N GLY A 42 -1.65 12.35 -0.27
CA GLY A 42 -1.01 12.25 -1.59
C GLY A 42 0.36 12.93 -1.64
N ARG A 43 0.47 14.13 -1.04
CA ARG A 43 1.75 14.82 -0.91
C ARG A 43 2.73 14.06 -0.03
N ARG A 44 2.24 13.49 1.07
CA ARG A 44 3.08 12.74 2.00
C ARG A 44 3.58 11.42 1.41
N LEU A 45 2.76 10.75 0.58
CA LEU A 45 3.18 9.58 -0.19
C LEU A 45 4.27 9.90 -1.21
N ARG A 46 4.18 11.05 -1.87
CA ARG A 46 5.25 11.49 -2.77
C ARG A 46 6.58 11.69 -2.04
N GLU A 47 6.55 12.22 -0.81
CA GLU A 47 7.75 12.31 0.02
C GLU A 47 8.30 10.92 0.39
N LEU A 48 7.44 9.99 0.75
CA LEU A 48 7.82 8.59 1.02
C LEU A 48 8.50 7.97 -0.21
N HIS A 49 7.87 8.07 -1.36
CA HIS A 49 8.36 7.47 -2.61
C HIS A 49 9.60 8.17 -3.17
N SER A 50 10.01 9.33 -2.61
CA SER A 50 11.28 9.99 -2.93
C SER A 50 12.46 9.51 -2.07
N LEU A 51 12.23 8.65 -1.07
CA LEU A 51 13.28 8.08 -0.26
C LEU A 51 14.16 7.13 -1.07
N PRO A 52 15.42 6.92 -0.64
CA PRO A 52 16.28 5.89 -1.24
C PRO A 52 15.61 4.51 -1.21
N LEU A 53 15.91 3.70 -2.22
CA LEU A 53 15.47 2.31 -2.27
C LEU A 53 15.95 1.52 -1.04
N THR A 54 15.11 0.59 -0.59
CA THR A 54 15.40 -0.31 0.54
C THR A 54 16.37 -1.44 0.15
N GLY A 55 16.46 -1.75 -1.14
CA GLY A 55 17.20 -2.89 -1.69
C GLY A 55 16.45 -4.22 -1.59
N ARG A 56 15.20 -4.22 -1.14
CA ARG A 56 14.28 -5.37 -1.16
C ARG A 56 13.12 -5.06 -2.10
N THR A 57 12.85 -5.91 -3.06
CA THR A 57 11.78 -5.72 -4.04
C THR A 57 10.58 -6.61 -3.71
N PHE A 58 9.37 -6.07 -3.82
CA PHE A 58 8.14 -6.83 -3.72
C PHE A 58 7.93 -7.71 -4.95
N ASP A 59 7.70 -9.00 -4.72
CA ASP A 59 7.34 -9.96 -5.76
C ASP A 59 5.88 -10.40 -5.57
N ALA A 60 4.97 -9.72 -6.26
CA ALA A 60 3.54 -10.00 -6.21
C ALA A 60 3.19 -11.42 -6.70
N ILE A 61 3.95 -11.95 -7.69
CA ILE A 61 3.71 -13.29 -8.24
C ILE A 61 4.11 -14.34 -7.19
N ALA A 62 5.28 -14.22 -6.60
CA ALA A 62 5.74 -15.13 -5.56
C ALA A 62 4.81 -15.12 -4.33
N ALA A 63 4.33 -13.94 -3.92
CA ALA A 63 3.36 -13.80 -2.84
C ALA A 63 2.03 -14.49 -3.19
N ALA A 64 1.48 -14.23 -4.37
CA ALA A 64 0.24 -14.84 -4.84
C ALA A 64 0.34 -16.36 -4.94
N GLU A 65 1.45 -16.89 -5.46
CA GLU A 65 1.69 -18.34 -5.53
C GLU A 65 1.78 -19.00 -4.15
N LEU A 66 2.35 -18.29 -3.17
CA LEU A 66 2.36 -18.75 -1.78
C LEU A 66 0.93 -18.84 -1.23
N TYR A 67 0.09 -17.83 -1.45
CA TYR A 67 -1.30 -17.81 -1.00
C TYR A 67 -2.12 -18.92 -1.67
N VAL A 68 -2.00 -19.10 -2.99
CA VAL A 68 -2.67 -20.18 -3.71
C VAL A 68 -2.27 -21.56 -3.17
N ARG A 69 -0.99 -21.78 -2.86
CA ARG A 69 -0.55 -23.06 -2.23
C ARG A 69 -1.20 -23.30 -0.88
N ARG A 70 -1.38 -22.25 -0.06
CA ARG A 70 -2.09 -22.37 1.23
C ARG A 70 -3.57 -22.72 1.02
N LEU A 71 -4.21 -22.11 0.01
CA LEU A 71 -5.62 -22.37 -0.33
C LEU A 71 -5.87 -23.78 -0.84
N GLN A 72 -4.89 -24.46 -1.48
CA GLN A 72 -5.02 -25.83 -1.97
C GLN A 72 -5.29 -26.86 -0.85
N GLN A 73 -5.02 -26.50 0.40
CA GLN A 73 -5.27 -27.33 1.58
C GLN A 73 -6.66 -27.07 2.21
N ARG A 74 -7.46 -26.19 1.60
CA ARG A 74 -8.75 -25.71 2.11
C ARG A 74 -9.85 -25.91 1.07
N ASP A 75 -11.09 -26.01 1.52
CA ASP A 75 -12.29 -26.07 0.66
C ASP A 75 -12.71 -24.65 0.21
N ILE A 76 -11.82 -23.99 -0.55
CA ILE A 76 -12.06 -22.66 -1.11
C ILE A 76 -12.13 -22.75 -2.63
N ASP A 77 -12.86 -21.82 -3.26
CA ASP A 77 -13.04 -21.74 -4.71
C ASP A 77 -11.69 -21.67 -5.45
N ARG A 78 -11.19 -22.85 -5.83
CA ARG A 78 -9.92 -22.98 -6.56
C ARG A 78 -9.95 -22.24 -7.90
N ALA A 79 -11.09 -22.22 -8.59
CA ALA A 79 -11.21 -21.55 -9.87
C ALA A 79 -11.05 -20.03 -9.71
N GLU A 80 -11.59 -19.44 -8.63
CA GLU A 80 -11.37 -18.03 -8.32
C GLU A 80 -9.91 -17.75 -7.99
N ALA A 81 -9.27 -18.56 -7.16
CA ALA A 81 -7.86 -18.40 -6.82
C ALA A 81 -6.95 -18.43 -8.08
N GLU A 82 -7.20 -19.34 -9.01
CA GLU A 82 -6.47 -19.41 -10.28
C GLU A 82 -6.73 -18.18 -11.17
N ARG A 83 -7.97 -17.66 -11.22
CA ARG A 83 -8.28 -16.42 -11.94
C ARG A 83 -7.50 -15.23 -11.36
N ARG A 84 -7.47 -15.10 -10.03
CA ARG A 84 -6.72 -14.03 -9.34
C ARG A 84 -5.22 -14.13 -9.61
N LEU A 85 -4.65 -15.32 -9.54
CA LEU A 85 -3.26 -15.55 -9.88
C LEU A 85 -2.96 -15.20 -11.34
N ALA A 86 -3.85 -15.55 -12.28
CA ALA A 86 -3.69 -15.19 -13.68
C ALA A 86 -3.71 -13.66 -13.90
N THR A 87 -4.58 -12.92 -13.21
CA THR A 87 -4.60 -11.46 -13.22
C THR A 87 -3.24 -10.89 -12.77
N ILE A 88 -2.68 -11.38 -11.67
CA ILE A 88 -1.40 -10.92 -11.13
C ILE A 88 -0.25 -11.22 -12.12
N ARG A 89 -0.23 -12.42 -12.71
CA ARG A 89 0.78 -12.82 -13.69
C ARG A 89 0.72 -12.02 -15.00
N ALA A 90 -0.47 -11.52 -15.37
CA ALA A 90 -0.64 -10.67 -16.55
C ALA A 90 -0.16 -9.23 -16.32
N HIS A 91 0.04 -8.83 -15.07
CA HIS A 91 0.53 -7.50 -14.75
C HIS A 91 2.00 -7.36 -15.12
N ARG A 92 2.34 -6.23 -15.75
CA ARG A 92 3.74 -5.95 -16.11
C ARG A 92 4.55 -5.59 -14.89
N ALA A 93 5.80 -6.02 -14.85
CA ALA A 93 6.75 -5.56 -13.85
C ALA A 93 6.84 -4.01 -13.87
N PRO A 94 6.95 -3.36 -12.72
CA PRO A 94 7.06 -1.90 -12.64
C PRO A 94 8.29 -1.39 -13.38
N ALA A 95 8.13 -0.30 -14.12
CA ALA A 95 9.25 0.35 -14.82
C ALA A 95 10.14 1.14 -13.85
N ASN A 96 9.54 1.67 -12.80
CA ASN A 96 10.22 2.46 -11.77
C ASN A 96 9.81 1.95 -10.39
N LEU A 97 10.80 1.64 -9.58
CA LEU A 97 10.61 1.26 -8.19
C LEU A 97 10.87 2.45 -7.27
N CYS A 98 10.16 2.51 -6.17
CA CYS A 98 10.42 3.43 -5.07
C CYS A 98 10.24 2.70 -3.73
N CYS A 99 10.71 3.32 -2.65
CA CYS A 99 10.43 2.84 -1.30
C CYS A 99 8.93 2.97 -1.03
N CYS A 100 8.20 1.85 -0.89
CA CYS A 100 6.77 1.80 -0.59
C CYS A 100 6.52 1.26 0.81
N HIS A 101 5.38 1.63 1.38
CA HIS A 101 4.88 1.06 2.63
C HIS A 101 4.32 -0.36 2.42
N ASN A 102 3.60 -0.56 1.32
CA ASN A 102 2.93 -1.79 0.88
C ASN A 102 1.79 -2.30 1.78
N ASP A 103 1.48 -1.59 2.87
CA ASP A 103 0.33 -1.88 3.74
C ASP A 103 -0.28 -0.56 4.25
N LEU A 104 -0.65 0.33 3.33
CA LEU A 104 -1.11 1.68 3.66
C LEU A 104 -2.62 1.71 3.93
N VAL A 105 -3.02 1.03 4.98
CA VAL A 105 -4.39 1.09 5.54
C VAL A 105 -4.53 2.28 6.49
N ALA A 106 -5.77 2.70 6.80
CA ALA A 106 -6.02 3.87 7.65
C ALA A 106 -5.38 3.74 9.03
N GLU A 107 -5.38 2.54 9.58
CA GLU A 107 -4.84 2.20 10.88
C GLU A 107 -3.33 2.43 10.97
N ASN A 108 -2.64 2.42 9.83
CA ASN A 108 -1.20 2.65 9.70
C ASN A 108 -0.85 4.13 9.44
N ILE A 109 -1.84 5.02 9.46
CA ILE A 109 -1.67 6.46 9.24
C ILE A 109 -2.01 7.21 10.53
N VAL A 110 -1.08 8.02 11.03
CA VAL A 110 -1.25 8.80 12.26
C VAL A 110 -1.04 10.28 11.99
N SER A 111 -2.02 11.10 12.38
CA SER A 111 -1.88 12.57 12.39
C SER A 111 -1.21 13.02 13.67
N GLN A 112 -0.09 13.73 13.51
CA GLN A 112 0.59 14.49 14.54
C GLN A 112 0.66 15.98 14.06
N GLU A 113 1.81 16.65 14.21
CA GLU A 113 2.09 17.91 13.49
C GLU A 113 2.14 17.70 11.98
N SER A 114 2.53 16.51 11.56
CA SER A 114 2.46 15.99 10.18
C SER A 114 1.90 14.57 10.18
N ILE A 115 1.62 14.03 8.99
CA ILE A 115 1.26 12.62 8.83
C ILE A 115 2.52 11.77 9.03
N VAL A 116 2.45 10.76 9.88
CA VAL A 116 3.46 9.70 10.02
C VAL A 116 2.83 8.35 9.72
N PHE A 117 3.64 7.43 9.22
CA PHE A 117 3.26 6.06 8.95
C PHE A 117 3.85 5.13 10.01
N ILE A 118 3.10 4.09 10.36
CA ILE A 118 3.49 3.05 11.31
C ILE A 118 3.30 1.67 10.69
N ASP A 119 3.82 0.64 11.32
CA ASP A 119 3.74 -0.75 10.84
C ASP A 119 4.41 -0.97 9.47
N TRP A 120 5.73 -0.87 9.45
CA TRP A 120 6.58 -0.96 8.27
C TRP A 120 6.98 -2.41 7.89
N ASP A 121 6.27 -3.42 8.38
CA ASP A 121 6.65 -4.84 8.23
C ASP A 121 6.71 -5.26 6.75
N TYR A 122 5.85 -4.70 5.92
CA TYR A 122 5.80 -4.96 4.46
C TYR A 122 6.61 -3.96 3.63
N ALA A 123 7.25 -2.97 4.25
CA ALA A 123 7.96 -1.92 3.51
C ALA A 123 9.11 -2.50 2.67
N CYS A 124 9.05 -2.24 1.36
CA CYS A 124 10.08 -2.62 0.39
C CYS A 124 9.89 -1.84 -0.93
N ASP A 125 10.78 -2.08 -1.89
CA ASP A 125 10.75 -1.41 -3.18
C ASP A 125 9.63 -1.99 -4.06
N ASN A 126 8.74 -1.12 -4.52
CA ASN A 126 7.57 -1.50 -5.33
C ASN A 126 7.18 -0.36 -6.30
N ASP A 127 6.19 -0.61 -7.13
CA ASP A 127 5.52 0.43 -7.93
C ASP A 127 4.78 1.41 -6.99
N PRO A 128 4.98 2.74 -7.09
CA PRO A 128 4.29 3.71 -6.25
C PRO A 128 2.76 3.60 -6.31
N PHE A 129 2.22 3.10 -7.42
CA PHE A 129 0.78 2.88 -7.55
C PHE A 129 0.25 1.78 -6.63
N PHE A 130 1.11 0.93 -6.06
CA PHE A 130 0.66 -0.09 -5.11
C PHE A 130 0.14 0.55 -3.82
N ASP A 131 0.87 1.51 -3.23
CA ASP A 131 0.40 2.25 -2.05
C ASP A 131 -0.86 3.08 -2.36
N LEU A 132 -0.92 3.73 -3.54
CA LEU A 132 -2.09 4.48 -3.98
C LEU A 132 -3.32 3.56 -4.15
N ALA A 133 -3.15 2.39 -4.76
CA ALA A 133 -4.20 1.39 -4.92
C ALA A 133 -4.64 0.81 -3.58
N THR A 134 -3.72 0.56 -2.65
CA THR A 134 -4.03 0.09 -1.29
C THR A 134 -4.98 1.07 -0.59
N VAL A 135 -4.67 2.37 -0.59
CA VAL A 135 -5.53 3.39 0.02
C VAL A 135 -6.94 3.38 -0.60
N ILE A 136 -7.04 3.24 -1.91
CA ILE A 136 -8.32 3.36 -2.63
C ILE A 136 -9.15 2.08 -2.48
N GLU A 137 -8.56 0.92 -2.76
CA GLU A 137 -9.28 -0.35 -2.80
C GLU A 137 -9.63 -0.88 -1.42
N HIS A 138 -8.70 -0.83 -0.47
CA HIS A 138 -8.94 -1.33 0.87
C HIS A 138 -10.09 -0.59 1.56
N HIS A 139 -10.23 0.71 1.29
CA HIS A 139 -11.26 1.55 1.90
C HIS A 139 -12.45 1.82 0.98
N HIS A 140 -12.52 1.19 -0.19
CA HIS A 140 -13.60 1.35 -1.17
C HIS A 140 -13.87 2.83 -1.51
N LEU A 141 -12.82 3.60 -1.71
CA LEU A 141 -12.95 5.03 -1.99
C LEU A 141 -13.59 5.28 -3.35
N SER A 142 -14.31 6.40 -3.46
CA SER A 142 -14.95 6.80 -4.70
C SER A 142 -13.91 7.19 -5.78
N GLU A 143 -14.31 7.14 -7.06
CA GLU A 143 -13.50 7.64 -8.17
C GLU A 143 -13.11 9.12 -7.99
N ARG A 144 -13.99 9.93 -7.38
CA ARG A 144 -13.66 11.32 -7.02
C ARG A 144 -12.52 11.39 -6.00
N SER A 145 -12.56 10.53 -4.99
CA SER A 145 -11.49 10.44 -3.97
C SER A 145 -10.18 9.96 -4.57
N ALA A 146 -10.23 8.97 -5.48
CA ALA A 146 -9.07 8.51 -6.22
C ALA A 146 -8.40 9.64 -7.03
N ARG A 147 -9.20 10.47 -7.72
CA ARG A 147 -8.67 11.65 -8.46
C ARG A 147 -8.03 12.66 -7.53
N VAL A 148 -8.63 12.98 -6.38
CA VAL A 148 -8.05 13.90 -5.39
C VAL A 148 -6.68 13.40 -4.91
N LEU A 149 -6.58 12.11 -4.60
CA LEU A 149 -5.33 11.49 -4.17
C LEU A 149 -4.25 11.57 -5.26
N LEU A 150 -4.60 11.19 -6.51
CA LEU A 150 -3.69 11.26 -7.65
C LEU A 150 -3.25 12.67 -7.97
N ASP A 151 -4.17 13.65 -7.98
CA ASP A 151 -3.84 15.04 -8.26
C ASP A 151 -2.87 15.60 -7.23
N ALA A 152 -3.06 15.25 -5.96
CA ALA A 152 -2.15 15.65 -4.90
C ALA A 152 -0.78 14.97 -5.02
N TYR A 153 -0.74 13.70 -5.43
CA TYR A 153 0.48 12.95 -5.62
C TYR A 153 1.28 13.44 -6.85
N PHE A 154 0.61 13.78 -7.96
CA PHE A 154 1.22 14.20 -9.24
C PHE A 154 1.13 15.71 -9.53
N ASP A 155 0.98 16.55 -8.51
CA ASP A 155 0.93 18.02 -8.63
C ASP A 155 -0.09 18.54 -9.68
N GLY A 156 -1.32 18.04 -9.63
CA GLY A 156 -2.41 18.45 -10.53
C GLY A 156 -2.43 17.71 -11.88
N HIS A 157 -1.63 16.68 -12.06
CA HIS A 157 -1.58 15.87 -13.29
C HIS A 157 -2.14 14.46 -13.11
N GLY A 158 -2.98 14.24 -12.10
CA GLY A 158 -3.50 12.91 -11.71
C GLY A 158 -4.27 12.20 -12.82
N ASP A 159 -5.08 12.90 -13.60
CA ASP A 159 -5.90 12.29 -14.66
C ASP A 159 -5.07 11.52 -15.70
N THR A 160 -3.84 11.94 -15.98
CA THR A 160 -2.91 11.24 -16.87
C THR A 160 -2.60 9.83 -16.41
N TRP A 161 -2.66 9.58 -15.10
CA TRP A 161 -2.23 8.35 -14.45
C TRP A 161 -3.38 7.41 -14.07
N LEU A 162 -4.63 7.80 -14.31
CA LEU A 162 -5.80 6.96 -14.02
C LEU A 162 -5.70 5.56 -14.63
N PRO A 163 -5.30 5.39 -15.92
CA PRO A 163 -5.21 4.04 -16.49
C PRO A 163 -4.16 3.15 -15.81
N GLN A 164 -3.10 3.74 -15.25
CA GLN A 164 -2.08 2.99 -14.51
C GLN A 164 -2.58 2.63 -13.11
N LEU A 165 -3.25 3.56 -12.46
CA LEU A 165 -3.91 3.30 -11.18
C LEU A 165 -4.92 2.15 -11.31
N ASP A 166 -5.80 2.18 -12.33
CA ASP A 166 -6.83 1.15 -12.52
C ASP A 166 -6.22 -0.24 -12.68
N ARG A 167 -5.16 -0.36 -13.46
CA ARG A 167 -4.42 -1.63 -13.57
C ARG A 167 -3.84 -2.10 -12.24
N MET A 168 -3.31 -1.17 -11.43
CA MET A 168 -2.75 -1.51 -10.12
C MET A 168 -3.84 -1.89 -9.12
N ARG A 169 -5.01 -1.24 -9.17
CA ARG A 169 -6.19 -1.61 -8.38
C ARG A 169 -6.63 -3.05 -8.66
N GLU A 170 -6.64 -3.47 -9.92
CA GLU A 170 -6.93 -4.86 -10.30
C GLU A 170 -5.93 -5.85 -9.69
N LEU A 171 -4.63 -5.52 -9.76
CA LEU A 171 -3.58 -6.35 -9.15
C LEU A 171 -3.76 -6.42 -7.63
N TYR A 172 -3.91 -5.25 -6.99
CA TYR A 172 -4.09 -5.17 -5.54
C TYR A 172 -5.32 -5.96 -5.08
N ALA A 173 -6.47 -5.76 -5.72
CA ALA A 173 -7.71 -6.47 -5.39
C ALA A 173 -7.57 -8.00 -5.54
N ALA A 174 -6.84 -8.45 -6.57
CA ALA A 174 -6.54 -9.87 -6.75
C ALA A 174 -5.63 -10.42 -5.64
N LEU A 175 -4.59 -9.68 -5.28
CA LEU A 175 -3.64 -10.07 -4.24
C LEU A 175 -4.28 -10.05 -2.84
N ALA A 176 -5.05 -9.00 -2.54
CA ALA A 176 -5.76 -8.85 -1.28
C ALA A 176 -6.77 -9.99 -1.06
N TRP A 177 -7.52 -10.37 -2.10
CA TRP A 177 -8.43 -11.51 -2.02
C TRP A 177 -7.70 -12.81 -1.72
N LEU A 178 -6.57 -13.09 -2.40
CA LEU A 178 -5.76 -14.28 -2.16
C LEU A 178 -5.19 -14.31 -0.74
N TRP A 179 -4.72 -13.16 -0.26
CA TRP A 179 -4.19 -13.02 1.11
C TRP A 179 -5.29 -13.28 2.14
N GLU A 180 -6.44 -12.61 2.01
CA GLU A 180 -7.58 -12.76 2.93
C GLU A 180 -8.08 -14.21 2.96
N ALA A 181 -8.31 -14.81 1.80
CA ALA A 181 -8.76 -16.19 1.69
C ALA A 181 -7.73 -17.20 2.27
N SER A 182 -6.42 -16.86 2.27
CA SER A 182 -5.34 -17.73 2.76
C SER A 182 -5.11 -17.64 4.28
N ARG A 183 -5.76 -16.70 4.97
CA ARG A 183 -5.66 -16.55 6.44
C ARG A 183 -6.49 -17.61 7.15
N ASP A 184 -6.07 -17.99 8.34
CA ASP A 184 -6.76 -18.96 9.21
C ASP A 184 -8.00 -18.37 9.88
#